data_cebe6a744ae02e1999048ccc57ef1c28
#
_entry.id   cebe6a744ae02e1999048ccc57ef1c28
#
_cell.length_a   1.000
_cell.length_b   1.000
_cell.length_c   1.000
_cell.angle_alpha   90.00
_cell.angle_beta   90.00
_cell.angle_gamma   90.00
#
_symmetry.space_group_name_H-M   'P 1'
#
loop_
_entity.id
_entity.type
_entity.pdbx_description
1 polymer ?
#
loop_
_entity_poly.entity_id
_entity_poly.type
_entity_poly.pdbx_seq_one_letter_code
_entity_poly.pdbx_strand_id
1 'polypeptide(L)'
;SGARFDGDFQGLENWTSDSDFVDELAAWGIDLSDFKTTDFHTIDLIHPDDEITKAWSPKVAFRVVERGTASHTIDQSMKRQALAAGANLHYKSRVDPEDCLIVAAGPKDTSALAFCEVFKTSYPNTVAFHFNDKLAPGAYAYMIIIDGVGLICSCLWRKQKRNERFLNETLAWYDKHYPELERKSVKRIGGKGDFTLNRRYKVNGRYYVGEAGGLQDFMWGFGMRYAITSGVLAAQDILGECAYETEVRRRLLPTVRTSVSNRWLMNRVSNRSFKRLAKAWMKDQEKRQDGLPFIEKMFRPDPFRWLVYNLFARWVLKRVDTDDGRVIHRLPYRGALKRDEWNPSEEAVAVGERWKQQRRRKSGSAAEEE
;
A
#
# COMPACT_ATOMS: atom_id res chain seq x y z
N SER A 1 -1.17 5.69 -15.83
CA SER A 1 -2.52 5.27 -15.46
C SER A 1 -2.83 5.78 -14.07
N GLY A 2 -3.21 6.92 -13.74
CA GLY A 2 -3.59 7.34 -12.39
C GLY A 2 -4.69 6.45 -11.78
N ALA A 3 -4.90 6.55 -10.49
CA ALA A 3 -5.98 5.86 -9.82
C ALA A 3 -7.32 6.17 -10.52
N ARG A 4 -8.19 5.20 -10.56
CA ARG A 4 -9.48 5.33 -11.26
C ARG A 4 -10.53 6.07 -10.44
N PHE A 5 -10.20 6.47 -9.20
CA PHE A 5 -11.14 6.94 -8.20
C PHE A 5 -10.57 8.12 -7.43
N ASP A 6 -11.38 9.11 -7.15
CA ASP A 6 -11.07 10.17 -6.21
C ASP A 6 -11.21 9.63 -4.77
N GLY A 7 -10.40 10.15 -3.84
CA GLY A 7 -10.37 9.70 -2.45
C GLY A 7 -9.56 8.42 -2.22
N ASP A 8 -8.73 8.00 -3.17
CA ASP A 8 -7.77 6.90 -2.96
C ASP A 8 -6.52 7.45 -2.25
N PHE A 9 -6.57 7.45 -0.92
CA PHE A 9 -5.46 7.89 -0.09
C PHE A 9 -4.40 6.80 0.07
N GLN A 10 -3.14 7.17 -0.20
CA GLN A 10 -2.00 6.28 -0.04
C GLN A 10 -0.86 6.96 0.69
N GLY A 11 -0.06 6.16 1.41
CA GLY A 11 1.04 6.65 2.20
C GLY A 11 2.36 6.75 1.45
N LEU A 12 3.07 7.85 1.67
CA LEU A 12 4.49 8.01 1.42
C LEU A 12 5.23 7.84 2.75
N GLU A 13 6.01 6.79 2.86
CA GLU A 13 6.69 6.44 4.10
C GLU A 13 8.09 7.06 4.18
N ASN A 14 8.53 7.37 5.41
CA ASN A 14 9.85 7.93 5.70
C ASN A 14 10.74 7.01 6.56
N TRP A 15 10.30 5.79 6.89
CA TRP A 15 11.04 4.90 7.79
C TRP A 15 12.03 3.95 7.11
N THR A 16 12.06 3.88 5.79
CA THR A 16 12.99 3.00 5.06
C THR A 16 14.33 3.68 4.71
N SER A 17 14.42 5.00 4.84
CA SER A 17 15.59 5.81 4.51
C SER A 17 15.87 6.83 5.63
N ASP A 18 17.07 7.39 5.67
CA ASP A 18 17.43 8.51 6.55
C ASP A 18 16.93 9.85 5.98
N SER A 19 16.73 9.93 4.67
CA SER A 19 16.24 11.12 3.98
C SER A 19 14.72 11.18 4.00
N ASP A 20 14.16 12.36 4.20
CA ASP A 20 12.75 12.61 3.93
C ASP A 20 12.47 12.43 2.43
N PHE A 21 11.40 11.72 2.10
CA PHE A 21 11.10 11.43 0.70
C PHE A 21 10.71 12.67 -0.09
N VAL A 22 10.15 13.68 0.56
CA VAL A 22 9.86 14.97 -0.03
C VAL A 22 11.15 15.68 -0.47
N ASP A 23 12.20 15.63 0.36
CA ASP A 23 13.51 16.19 0.02
C ASP A 23 14.15 15.43 -1.15
N GLU A 24 13.98 14.10 -1.20
CA GLU A 24 14.45 13.31 -2.34
C GLU A 24 13.71 13.70 -3.65
N LEU A 25 12.38 13.88 -3.60
CA LEU A 25 11.60 14.32 -4.75
C LEU A 25 12.06 15.70 -5.25
N ALA A 26 12.26 16.65 -4.34
CA ALA A 26 12.75 17.99 -4.68
C ALA A 26 14.15 17.93 -5.31
N ALA A 27 15.05 17.10 -4.76
CA ALA A 27 16.39 16.91 -5.32
C ALA A 27 16.39 16.31 -6.74
N TRP A 28 15.32 15.61 -7.11
CA TRP A 28 15.12 15.10 -8.48
C TRP A 28 14.36 16.06 -9.39
N GLY A 29 14.09 17.29 -8.94
CA GLY A 29 13.40 18.32 -9.71
C GLY A 29 11.89 18.09 -9.85
N ILE A 30 11.29 17.25 -8.97
CA ILE A 30 9.84 17.04 -8.92
C ILE A 30 9.23 18.17 -8.09
N ASP A 31 8.33 18.94 -8.71
CA ASP A 31 7.64 20.05 -8.05
C ASP A 31 6.60 19.52 -7.05
N LEU A 32 6.86 19.79 -5.78
CA LEU A 32 6.01 19.35 -4.67
C LEU A 32 4.82 20.28 -4.45
N SER A 33 4.87 21.52 -4.94
CA SER A 33 3.75 22.47 -4.81
C SER A 33 2.57 22.10 -5.70
N ASP A 34 2.79 21.26 -6.71
CA ASP A 34 1.79 20.87 -7.70
C ASP A 34 0.88 19.70 -7.24
N PHE A 35 1.08 19.14 -6.06
CA PHE A 35 0.18 18.16 -5.46
C PHE A 35 0.10 18.28 -3.93
N LYS A 36 -1.04 17.85 -3.38
CA LYS A 36 -1.28 17.97 -1.96
C LYS A 36 -0.72 16.79 -1.19
N THR A 37 0.03 17.07 -0.12
CA THR A 37 0.42 16.11 0.91
C THR A 37 -0.20 16.49 2.26
N THR A 38 -0.50 15.51 3.07
CA THR A 38 -0.92 15.72 4.46
C THR A 38 0.00 14.91 5.39
N ASP A 39 0.65 15.64 6.29
CA ASP A 39 1.63 15.08 7.21
C ASP A 39 0.96 14.56 8.48
N PHE A 40 1.36 13.37 8.90
CA PHE A 40 0.90 12.78 10.14
C PHE A 40 2.06 12.50 11.09
N HIS A 41 1.97 13.10 12.28
CA HIS A 41 2.85 12.86 13.42
C HIS A 41 2.27 11.87 14.41
N THR A 42 0.96 11.68 14.36
CA THR A 42 0.22 10.78 15.26
C THR A 42 -0.68 9.86 14.44
N ILE A 43 -0.70 8.60 14.82
CA ILE A 43 -1.51 7.56 14.20
C ILE A 43 -2.23 6.80 15.31
N ASP A 44 -3.52 6.54 15.14
CA ASP A 44 -4.25 5.62 16.02
C ASP A 44 -3.83 4.18 15.68
N LEU A 45 -3.19 3.52 16.63
CA LEU A 45 -2.83 2.11 16.54
C LEU A 45 -3.89 1.28 17.28
N ILE A 46 -4.67 0.53 16.53
CA ILE A 46 -5.75 -0.28 17.07
C ILE A 46 -5.26 -1.72 17.22
N HIS A 47 -5.34 -2.20 18.45
CA HIS A 47 -4.87 -3.52 18.83
C HIS A 47 -5.93 -4.59 18.52
N PRO A 48 -5.54 -5.87 18.46
CA PRO A 48 -6.49 -6.98 18.20
C PRO A 48 -7.57 -7.20 19.26
N ASP A 49 -7.47 -6.55 20.40
CA ASP A 49 -8.43 -6.56 21.51
C ASP A 49 -9.17 -5.22 21.67
N ASP A 50 -9.21 -4.46 20.59
CA ASP A 50 -9.94 -3.19 20.45
C ASP A 50 -9.37 -2.02 21.30
N GLU A 51 -8.22 -2.21 21.98
CA GLU A 51 -7.50 -1.12 22.63
C GLU A 51 -6.93 -0.16 21.57
N ILE A 52 -7.15 1.14 21.71
CA ILE A 52 -6.62 2.17 20.82
C ILE A 52 -5.50 2.90 21.54
N THR A 53 -4.32 2.90 20.95
CA THR A 53 -3.16 3.67 21.42
C THR A 53 -2.68 4.64 20.35
N LYS A 54 -1.99 5.69 20.76
CA LYS A 54 -1.44 6.68 19.81
C LYS A 54 0.05 6.43 19.58
N ALA A 55 0.40 6.02 18.37
CA ALA A 55 1.79 6.07 17.93
C ALA A 55 2.11 7.51 17.51
N TRP A 56 3.21 8.06 18.03
CA TRP A 56 3.59 9.45 17.82
C TRP A 56 5.09 9.59 17.53
N SER A 57 5.44 10.59 16.71
CA SER A 57 6.82 11.01 16.45
C SER A 57 6.90 12.52 16.26
N PRO A 58 7.98 13.18 16.73
CA PRO A 58 8.26 14.58 16.41
C PRO A 58 8.60 14.79 14.93
N LYS A 59 9.04 13.73 14.24
CA LYS A 59 9.29 13.74 12.80
C LYS A 59 8.06 13.26 12.04
N VAL A 60 7.93 13.69 10.79
CA VAL A 60 6.90 13.16 9.89
C VAL A 60 7.27 11.73 9.51
N ALA A 61 6.59 10.77 10.12
CA ALA A 61 6.78 9.36 9.83
C ALA A 61 6.05 8.91 8.57
N PHE A 62 4.93 9.58 8.28
CA PHE A 62 3.98 9.17 7.27
C PHE A 62 3.29 10.38 6.66
N ARG A 63 3.36 10.50 5.34
CA ARG A 63 2.61 11.49 4.57
C ARG A 63 1.53 10.77 3.79
N VAL A 64 0.37 11.38 3.68
CA VAL A 64 -0.69 10.89 2.82
C VAL A 64 -0.78 11.74 1.57
N VAL A 65 -0.88 11.08 0.44
CA VAL A 65 -1.19 11.68 -0.87
C VAL A 65 -2.48 11.10 -1.40
N GLU A 66 -3.24 11.90 -2.13
CA GLU A 66 -4.39 11.41 -2.86
C GLU A 66 -3.97 10.94 -4.25
N ARG A 67 -4.48 9.77 -4.64
CA ARG A 67 -4.38 9.20 -5.98
C ARG A 67 -5.68 9.50 -6.72
N GLY A 68 -5.63 9.61 -8.05
CA GLY A 68 -6.87 9.73 -8.82
C GLY A 68 -6.82 10.76 -9.93
N THR A 69 -8.02 11.25 -10.29
CA THR A 69 -8.23 12.12 -11.45
C THR A 69 -8.33 13.59 -11.11
N ALA A 70 -8.48 13.94 -9.84
CA ALA A 70 -8.53 15.33 -9.40
C ALA A 70 -7.18 16.04 -9.61
N SER A 71 -7.21 17.33 -9.90
CA SER A 71 -6.02 18.11 -10.31
C SER A 71 -4.91 18.12 -9.24
N HIS A 72 -5.26 18.08 -7.97
CA HIS A 72 -4.33 18.13 -6.83
C HIS A 72 -3.69 16.78 -6.49
N THR A 73 -4.04 15.68 -7.20
CA THR A 73 -3.49 14.36 -6.92
C THR A 73 -2.07 14.19 -7.44
N ILE A 74 -1.28 13.34 -6.78
CA ILE A 74 0.10 13.06 -7.22
C ILE A 74 0.14 12.51 -8.66
N ASP A 75 -0.86 11.71 -9.07
CA ASP A 75 -0.92 11.18 -10.44
C ASP A 75 -1.06 12.29 -11.48
N GLN A 76 -1.93 13.28 -11.22
CA GLN A 76 -2.15 14.37 -12.15
C GLN A 76 -0.99 15.39 -12.15
N SER A 77 -0.38 15.62 -10.98
CA SER A 77 0.82 16.42 -10.87
C SER A 77 1.97 15.83 -11.68
N MET A 78 2.34 14.58 -11.42
CA MET A 78 3.42 13.91 -12.17
C MET A 78 3.16 13.91 -13.68
N LYS A 79 1.89 13.75 -14.07
CA LYS A 79 1.47 13.84 -15.48
C LYS A 79 1.70 15.23 -16.06
N ARG A 80 1.28 16.31 -15.36
CA ARG A 80 1.48 17.69 -15.83
C ARG A 80 2.96 18.02 -15.98
N GLN A 81 3.76 17.64 -14.98
CA GLN A 81 5.21 17.85 -15.01
C GLN A 81 5.88 17.12 -16.18
N ALA A 82 5.48 15.86 -16.42
CA ALA A 82 5.98 15.10 -17.57
C ALA A 82 5.61 15.76 -18.91
N LEU A 83 4.37 16.24 -19.06
CA LEU A 83 3.93 16.98 -20.26
C LEU A 83 4.69 18.30 -20.43
N ALA A 84 4.90 19.05 -19.35
CA ALA A 84 5.68 20.30 -19.38
C ALA A 84 7.14 20.04 -19.74
N ALA A 85 7.69 18.87 -19.39
CA ALA A 85 9.01 18.41 -19.80
C ALA A 85 9.06 17.84 -21.23
N GLY A 86 7.98 17.92 -22.01
CA GLY A 86 7.92 17.50 -23.41
C GLY A 86 7.52 16.05 -23.65
N ALA A 87 7.07 15.31 -22.64
CA ALA A 87 6.59 13.95 -22.82
C ALA A 87 5.26 13.92 -23.59
N ASN A 88 5.11 12.95 -24.51
CA ASN A 88 3.86 12.69 -25.22
C ASN A 88 3.11 11.54 -24.53
N LEU A 89 1.81 11.73 -24.26
CA LEU A 89 0.97 10.73 -23.61
C LEU A 89 -0.03 10.14 -24.61
N HIS A 90 0.03 8.83 -24.78
CA HIS A 90 -0.90 8.07 -25.63
C HIS A 90 -1.88 7.30 -24.73
N TYR A 91 -3.16 7.70 -24.76
CA TYR A 91 -4.23 7.04 -24.01
C TYR A 91 -4.87 5.93 -24.81
N LYS A 92 -5.47 4.94 -24.11
CA LYS A 92 -6.13 3.79 -24.72
C LYS A 92 -5.22 3.00 -25.67
N SER A 93 -3.91 3.18 -25.55
CA SER A 93 -2.88 2.48 -26.29
C SER A 93 -2.22 1.45 -25.37
N ARG A 94 -2.06 0.24 -25.87
CA ARG A 94 -1.30 -0.82 -25.21
C ARG A 94 -0.07 -1.11 -26.07
N VAL A 95 1.08 -1.01 -25.44
CA VAL A 95 2.37 -1.35 -26.06
C VAL A 95 2.87 -2.61 -25.38
N ASP A 96 3.37 -3.55 -26.16
CA ASP A 96 3.97 -4.75 -25.60
C ASP A 96 5.28 -4.39 -24.87
N PRO A 97 5.58 -5.08 -23.74
CA PRO A 97 6.82 -4.81 -23.00
C PRO A 97 8.08 -4.93 -23.86
N GLU A 98 8.01 -5.69 -24.95
CA GLU A 98 9.13 -5.89 -25.88
C GLU A 98 9.48 -4.63 -26.67
N ASP A 99 8.54 -3.77 -26.89
CA ASP A 99 8.67 -2.49 -27.62
C ASP A 99 8.94 -1.30 -26.70
N CYS A 100 9.04 -1.54 -25.38
CA CYS A 100 9.25 -0.51 -24.38
C CYS A 100 10.71 -0.45 -23.92
N LEU A 101 11.28 0.74 -23.79
CA LEU A 101 12.55 0.96 -23.10
C LEU A 101 12.37 0.83 -21.57
N ILE A 102 11.29 1.43 -21.03
CA ILE A 102 10.95 1.36 -19.61
C ILE A 102 9.58 0.72 -19.46
N VAL A 103 9.47 -0.32 -18.63
CA VAL A 103 8.24 -1.00 -18.29
C VAL A 103 7.83 -0.64 -16.87
N ALA A 104 6.74 0.12 -16.74
CA ALA A 104 6.13 0.55 -15.48
C ALA A 104 4.68 0.01 -15.34
N ALA A 105 4.44 -1.19 -15.86
CA ALA A 105 3.12 -1.82 -15.80
C ALA A 105 2.73 -2.13 -14.35
N GLY A 106 1.45 -1.97 -14.04
CA GLY A 106 0.90 -2.39 -12.76
C GLY A 106 0.86 -3.91 -12.56
N PRO A 107 0.13 -4.40 -11.56
CA PRO A 107 0.13 -5.81 -11.18
C PRO A 107 -0.39 -6.71 -12.30
N LYS A 108 0.36 -7.76 -12.64
CA LYS A 108 -0.07 -8.80 -13.60
C LYS A 108 -0.94 -9.85 -12.92
N ASP A 109 -0.67 -10.17 -11.66
CA ASP A 109 -1.38 -11.17 -10.86
C ASP A 109 -1.83 -10.58 -9.52
N THR A 110 -2.34 -11.39 -8.60
CA THR A 110 -2.87 -10.93 -7.31
C THR A 110 -2.25 -11.72 -6.17
N SER A 111 -1.27 -11.14 -5.51
CA SER A 111 -0.70 -11.67 -4.24
C SER A 111 -1.43 -11.09 -3.03
N ALA A 112 -1.91 -9.85 -3.13
CA ALA A 112 -2.70 -9.17 -2.10
C ALA A 112 -3.83 -8.36 -2.74
N LEU A 113 -4.88 -8.11 -1.95
CA LEU A 113 -6.04 -7.33 -2.34
C LEU A 113 -6.34 -6.30 -1.25
N ALA A 114 -6.54 -5.05 -1.65
CA ALA A 114 -7.16 -4.02 -0.83
C ALA A 114 -8.60 -3.82 -1.28
N PHE A 115 -9.55 -3.82 -0.35
CA PHE A 115 -10.94 -3.53 -0.64
C PHE A 115 -11.44 -2.48 0.35
N CYS A 116 -11.98 -1.39 -0.17
CA CYS A 116 -12.13 -0.16 0.59
C CYS A 116 -13.49 0.50 0.32
N GLU A 117 -13.93 1.31 1.27
CA GLU A 117 -15.05 2.22 1.14
C GLU A 117 -14.56 3.66 1.27
N VAL A 118 -14.79 4.48 0.23
CA VAL A 118 -14.57 5.93 0.22
C VAL A 118 -15.88 6.61 0.57
N PHE A 119 -15.82 7.68 1.37
CA PHE A 119 -17.00 8.40 1.84
C PHE A 119 -16.68 9.86 2.13
N LYS A 120 -17.73 10.69 2.23
CA LYS A 120 -17.66 12.06 2.76
C LYS A 120 -18.00 12.06 4.24
N THR A 121 -17.32 12.90 5.02
CA THR A 121 -17.51 13.01 6.47
C THR A 121 -17.14 14.39 6.99
N SER A 122 -17.65 14.76 8.15
CA SER A 122 -17.21 15.93 8.94
C SER A 122 -16.20 15.53 10.04
N TYR A 123 -15.85 14.25 10.13
CA TYR A 123 -14.89 13.75 11.12
C TYR A 123 -13.50 14.37 10.88
N PRO A 124 -12.73 14.70 11.92
CA PRO A 124 -11.41 15.33 11.77
C PRO A 124 -10.40 14.46 11.03
N ASN A 125 -9.36 15.09 10.51
CA ASN A 125 -8.26 14.40 9.85
C ASN A 125 -7.65 13.35 10.78
N THR A 126 -7.66 12.09 10.33
CA THR A 126 -7.31 10.94 11.17
C THR A 126 -6.65 9.86 10.34
N VAL A 127 -5.60 9.24 10.88
CA VAL A 127 -5.06 7.97 10.37
C VAL A 127 -5.12 6.93 11.47
N ALA A 128 -5.72 5.79 11.17
CA ALA A 128 -5.80 4.65 12.08
C ALA A 128 -5.37 3.36 11.38
N PHE A 129 -4.51 2.57 12.03
CA PHE A 129 -4.12 1.22 11.58
C PHE A 129 -4.63 0.17 12.57
N HIS A 130 -5.28 -0.85 12.04
CA HIS A 130 -5.88 -1.91 12.83
C HIS A 130 -5.31 -3.28 12.43
N PHE A 131 -4.54 -3.88 13.31
CA PHE A 131 -3.95 -5.21 13.11
C PHE A 131 -4.83 -6.28 13.73
N ASN A 132 -5.72 -6.86 12.92
CA ASN A 132 -6.64 -7.90 13.39
C ASN A 132 -6.98 -8.87 12.24
N ASP A 133 -6.60 -10.14 12.37
CA ASP A 133 -6.88 -11.17 11.36
C ASP A 133 -8.39 -11.42 11.15
N LYS A 134 -9.26 -10.95 12.07
CA LYS A 134 -10.72 -11.01 11.88
C LYS A 134 -11.21 -10.00 10.83
N LEU A 135 -10.52 -8.88 10.69
CA LEU A 135 -10.86 -7.79 9.77
C LEU A 135 -10.02 -7.83 8.49
N ALA A 136 -8.77 -8.20 8.62
CA ALA A 136 -7.79 -8.16 7.54
C ALA A 136 -6.80 -9.33 7.62
N PRO A 137 -7.21 -10.55 7.20
CA PRO A 137 -6.39 -11.75 7.35
C PRO A 137 -5.01 -11.65 6.71
N GLY A 138 -3.98 -11.75 7.55
CA GLY A 138 -2.58 -11.72 7.16
C GLY A 138 -2.03 -10.31 6.86
N ALA A 139 -2.82 -9.25 7.13
CA ALA A 139 -2.42 -7.87 6.88
C ALA A 139 -2.97 -6.92 7.96
N TYR A 140 -3.63 -5.85 7.53
CA TYR A 140 -4.20 -4.82 8.41
C TYR A 140 -5.39 -4.16 7.74
N ALA A 141 -6.31 -3.64 8.55
CA ALA A 141 -7.29 -2.67 8.13
C ALA A 141 -6.77 -1.26 8.46
N TYR A 142 -7.29 -0.24 7.78
CA TYR A 142 -6.92 1.14 8.08
C TYR A 142 -8.05 2.10 7.75
N MET A 143 -8.00 3.25 8.38
CA MET A 143 -8.82 4.41 8.07
C MET A 143 -7.92 5.63 7.84
N ILE A 144 -8.20 6.37 6.80
CA ILE A 144 -7.57 7.67 6.52
C ILE A 144 -8.69 8.66 6.24
N ILE A 145 -8.70 9.78 6.96
CA ILE A 145 -9.63 10.89 6.74
C ILE A 145 -8.82 12.15 6.55
N ILE A 146 -9.06 12.85 5.45
CA ILE A 146 -8.42 14.12 5.10
C ILE A 146 -9.46 15.05 4.48
N ASP A 147 -9.62 16.23 5.06
CA ASP A 147 -10.43 17.35 4.55
C ASP A 147 -11.83 16.94 4.09
N GLY A 148 -12.50 16.17 4.92
CA GLY A 148 -13.88 15.78 4.68
C GLY A 148 -14.06 14.57 3.76
N VAL A 149 -12.97 13.95 3.31
CA VAL A 149 -12.99 12.68 2.56
C VAL A 149 -12.37 11.60 3.41
N GLY A 150 -13.04 10.46 3.54
CA GLY A 150 -12.56 9.30 4.29
C GLY A 150 -12.41 8.06 3.42
N LEU A 151 -11.45 7.21 3.79
CA LEU A 151 -11.23 5.88 3.23
C LEU A 151 -11.09 4.88 4.37
N ILE A 152 -11.92 3.84 4.39
CA ILE A 152 -11.73 2.67 5.25
C ILE A 152 -11.41 1.48 4.36
N CYS A 153 -10.35 0.76 4.68
CA CYS A 153 -9.82 -0.31 3.85
C CYS A 153 -9.50 -1.58 4.64
N SER A 154 -9.77 -2.72 4.04
CA SER A 154 -9.32 -4.03 4.49
C SER A 154 -8.32 -4.59 3.51
N CYS A 155 -7.05 -4.73 3.93
CA CYS A 155 -5.98 -5.32 3.14
C CYS A 155 -5.88 -6.81 3.41
N LEU A 156 -5.86 -7.62 2.36
CA LEU A 156 -5.96 -9.07 2.46
C LEU A 156 -4.79 -9.75 1.76
N TRP A 157 -3.94 -10.45 2.53
CA TRP A 157 -2.96 -11.39 2.00
C TRP A 157 -3.46 -12.83 2.02
N ARG A 158 -4.61 -13.06 2.66
CA ARG A 158 -5.29 -14.36 2.73
C ARG A 158 -6.79 -14.17 2.50
N LYS A 159 -7.50 -15.22 2.10
CA LYS A 159 -8.97 -15.25 1.98
C LYS A 159 -9.58 -14.16 1.07
N GLN A 160 -8.85 -13.70 0.07
CA GLN A 160 -9.21 -12.57 -0.82
C GLN A 160 -10.57 -12.74 -1.51
N LYS A 161 -11.02 -13.97 -1.77
CA LYS A 161 -12.34 -14.25 -2.35
C LYS A 161 -13.53 -13.81 -1.46
N ARG A 162 -13.26 -13.46 -0.19
CA ARG A 162 -14.25 -12.99 0.79
C ARG A 162 -14.05 -11.52 1.14
N ASN A 163 -13.51 -10.73 0.22
CA ASN A 163 -13.16 -9.32 0.42
C ASN A 163 -14.31 -8.47 0.94
N GLU A 164 -15.52 -8.58 0.38
CA GLU A 164 -16.70 -7.85 0.85
C GLU A 164 -17.03 -8.13 2.31
N ARG A 165 -16.92 -9.40 2.73
CA ARG A 165 -17.14 -9.77 4.12
C ARG A 165 -16.16 -9.08 5.05
N PHE A 166 -14.87 -9.13 4.75
CA PHE A 166 -13.86 -8.51 5.60
C PHE A 166 -13.98 -7.00 5.64
N LEU A 167 -14.32 -6.36 4.52
CA LEU A 167 -14.65 -4.94 4.53
C LEU A 167 -15.87 -4.66 5.41
N ASN A 168 -16.95 -5.45 5.31
CA ASN A 168 -18.14 -5.25 6.13
C ASN A 168 -17.84 -5.41 7.63
N GLU A 169 -17.03 -6.40 8.02
CA GLU A 169 -16.56 -6.56 9.41
C GLU A 169 -15.75 -5.34 9.87
N THR A 170 -14.88 -4.84 9.00
CA THR A 170 -14.08 -3.64 9.28
C THR A 170 -14.97 -2.42 9.47
N LEU A 171 -15.93 -2.20 8.56
CA LEU A 171 -16.87 -1.08 8.63
C LEU A 171 -17.75 -1.15 9.89
N ALA A 172 -18.26 -2.35 10.24
CA ALA A 172 -19.06 -2.57 11.45
C ALA A 172 -18.24 -2.27 12.70
N TRP A 173 -16.95 -2.64 12.70
CA TRP A 173 -16.04 -2.32 13.80
C TRP A 173 -15.88 -0.80 13.94
N TYR A 174 -15.65 -0.05 12.86
CA TYR A 174 -15.53 1.41 12.89
C TYR A 174 -16.84 2.08 13.30
N ASP A 175 -18.01 1.61 12.82
CA ASP A 175 -19.33 2.13 13.23
C ASP A 175 -19.51 2.04 14.75
N LYS A 176 -19.02 0.96 15.36
CA LYS A 176 -19.14 0.74 16.81
C LYS A 176 -18.19 1.60 17.64
N HIS A 177 -16.93 1.76 17.19
CA HIS A 177 -15.87 2.37 18.01
C HIS A 177 -15.62 3.84 17.67
N TYR A 178 -16.17 4.33 16.55
CA TYR A 178 -16.16 5.74 16.13
C TYR A 178 -17.61 6.20 15.85
N PRO A 179 -18.46 6.28 16.89
CA PRO A 179 -19.91 6.53 16.70
C PRO A 179 -20.21 7.89 16.06
N GLU A 180 -19.29 8.85 16.17
CA GLU A 180 -19.42 10.18 15.55
C GLU A 180 -19.00 10.19 14.07
N LEU A 181 -18.46 9.07 13.56
CA LEU A 181 -18.03 8.94 12.18
C LEU A 181 -19.22 8.70 11.26
N GLU A 182 -19.85 9.78 10.78
CA GLU A 182 -20.83 9.66 9.72
C GLU A 182 -20.18 9.43 8.35
N ARG A 183 -20.64 8.41 7.61
CA ARG A 183 -20.20 8.11 6.26
C ARG A 183 -21.28 8.42 5.24
N LYS A 184 -21.07 9.49 4.45
CA LYS A 184 -22.02 9.96 3.41
C LYS A 184 -21.43 9.70 2.01
N SER A 185 -22.27 9.62 1.00
CA SER A 185 -21.87 9.48 -0.41
C SER A 185 -20.91 8.31 -0.67
N VAL A 186 -21.16 7.17 -0.03
CA VAL A 186 -20.26 6.01 -0.03
C VAL A 186 -20.06 5.40 -1.42
N LYS A 187 -18.81 4.99 -1.68
CA LYS A 187 -18.38 4.27 -2.89
C LYS A 187 -17.37 3.19 -2.51
N ARG A 188 -17.52 1.98 -3.06
CA ARG A 188 -16.54 0.91 -2.84
C ARG A 188 -15.55 0.83 -3.98
N ILE A 189 -14.29 0.72 -3.63
CA ILE A 189 -13.16 0.61 -4.54
C ILE A 189 -12.28 -0.57 -4.15
N GLY A 190 -11.38 -0.99 -5.03
CA GLY A 190 -10.43 -2.05 -4.72
C GLY A 190 -9.17 -1.95 -5.57
N GLY A 191 -8.08 -2.39 -4.99
CA GLY A 191 -6.78 -2.49 -5.63
C GLY A 191 -6.17 -3.87 -5.41
N LYS A 192 -5.36 -4.31 -6.34
CA LYS A 192 -4.57 -5.54 -6.22
C LYS A 192 -3.08 -5.22 -6.26
N GLY A 193 -2.29 -6.02 -5.56
CA GLY A 193 -0.84 -5.97 -5.61
C GLY A 193 -0.26 -7.33 -6.03
N ASP A 194 0.74 -7.30 -6.89
CA ASP A 194 1.50 -8.48 -7.33
C ASP A 194 2.91 -8.43 -6.73
N PHE A 195 3.08 -9.07 -5.60
CA PHE A 195 4.34 -9.05 -4.86
C PHE A 195 5.35 -10.02 -5.46
N THR A 196 6.27 -9.46 -6.23
CA THR A 196 7.32 -10.20 -6.90
C THR A 196 8.70 -9.68 -6.49
N LEU A 197 9.69 -10.55 -6.55
CA LEU A 197 11.11 -10.21 -6.43
C LEU A 197 11.79 -10.59 -7.72
N ASN A 198 12.29 -9.64 -8.46
CA ASN A 198 12.93 -9.88 -9.73
C ASN A 198 14.42 -10.28 -9.54
N ARG A 199 14.90 -11.16 -10.38
CA ARG A 199 16.31 -11.55 -10.37
C ARG A 199 17.19 -10.51 -11.08
N ARG A 200 16.64 -9.84 -12.09
CA ARG A 200 17.25 -8.74 -12.83
C ARG A 200 16.24 -7.61 -13.02
N TYR A 201 16.70 -6.39 -13.01
CA TYR A 201 15.90 -5.17 -13.14
C TYR A 201 16.06 -4.52 -14.52
N LYS A 202 17.14 -4.87 -15.25
CA LYS A 202 17.38 -4.54 -16.66
C LYS A 202 17.58 -5.84 -17.42
N VAL A 203 16.74 -6.12 -18.42
CA VAL A 203 16.77 -7.34 -19.22
C VAL A 203 16.58 -7.00 -20.69
N ASN A 204 17.48 -7.46 -21.55
CA ASN A 204 17.47 -7.19 -22.99
C ASN A 204 17.37 -5.67 -23.30
N GLY A 205 18.11 -4.85 -22.57
CA GLY A 205 18.09 -3.39 -22.70
C GLY A 205 16.92 -2.68 -22.05
N ARG A 206 15.89 -3.37 -21.55
CA ARG A 206 14.66 -2.81 -20.97
C ARG A 206 14.78 -2.66 -19.46
N TYR A 207 14.27 -1.54 -18.94
CA TYR A 207 14.22 -1.24 -17.53
C TYR A 207 12.85 -1.63 -16.95
N TYR A 208 12.83 -2.39 -15.87
CA TYR A 208 11.59 -2.72 -15.14
C TYR A 208 11.57 -1.94 -13.83
N VAL A 209 10.63 -1.00 -13.71
CA VAL A 209 10.53 -0.07 -12.58
C VAL A 209 9.29 -0.34 -11.73
N GLY A 210 9.32 0.11 -10.46
CA GLY A 210 8.20 -0.04 -9.54
C GLY A 210 7.71 -1.48 -9.41
N GLU A 211 6.41 -1.69 -9.42
CA GLU A 211 5.80 -3.01 -9.27
C GLU A 211 6.18 -3.99 -10.40
N ALA A 212 6.35 -3.49 -11.63
CA ALA A 212 6.86 -4.31 -12.74
C ALA A 212 8.29 -4.82 -12.49
N GLY A 213 9.10 -4.05 -11.76
CA GLY A 213 10.42 -4.42 -11.27
C GLY A 213 10.39 -5.29 -10.01
N GLY A 214 9.22 -5.53 -9.41
CA GLY A 214 9.11 -6.20 -8.11
C GLY A 214 9.68 -5.35 -6.97
N LEU A 215 9.63 -4.03 -7.12
CA LEU A 215 10.15 -3.06 -6.18
C LEU A 215 9.02 -2.47 -5.35
N GLN A 216 8.69 -3.13 -4.26
CA GLN A 216 7.68 -2.70 -3.29
C GLN A 216 7.88 -3.43 -1.95
N ASP A 217 7.27 -2.91 -0.90
CA ASP A 217 7.29 -3.51 0.42
C ASP A 217 6.32 -4.69 0.53
N PHE A 218 6.83 -5.87 0.85
CA PHE A 218 6.04 -7.10 1.00
C PHE A 218 5.25 -7.16 2.31
N MET A 219 5.59 -6.32 3.30
CA MET A 219 4.95 -6.39 4.61
C MET A 219 3.61 -5.64 4.62
N TRP A 220 3.62 -4.37 4.22
CA TRP A 220 2.46 -3.47 4.27
C TRP A 220 2.01 -2.96 2.90
N GLY A 221 2.75 -3.24 1.83
CA GLY A 221 2.36 -2.92 0.46
C GLY A 221 2.75 -1.52 0.00
N PHE A 222 3.61 -0.80 0.73
CA PHE A 222 4.12 0.50 0.27
C PHE A 222 4.94 0.34 -1.00
N GLY A 223 4.66 1.13 -2.02
CA GLY A 223 5.30 0.98 -3.33
C GLY A 223 5.68 2.28 -4.02
N MET A 224 5.11 3.43 -3.61
CA MET A 224 5.30 4.69 -4.34
C MET A 224 6.75 5.18 -4.29
N ARG A 225 7.39 5.17 -3.12
CA ARG A 225 8.80 5.52 -2.99
C ARG A 225 9.67 4.66 -3.93
N TYR A 226 9.48 3.34 -3.90
CA TYR A 226 10.23 2.41 -4.76
C TYR A 226 9.97 2.68 -6.25
N ALA A 227 8.73 2.95 -6.63
CA ALA A 227 8.35 3.21 -8.01
C ALA A 227 9.00 4.48 -8.56
N ILE A 228 8.91 5.58 -7.81
CA ILE A 228 9.50 6.87 -8.21
C ILE A 228 11.01 6.77 -8.23
N THR A 229 11.64 6.27 -7.15
CA THR A 229 13.11 6.12 -7.09
C THR A 229 13.63 5.26 -8.25
N SER A 230 13.00 4.12 -8.54
CA SER A 230 13.44 3.26 -9.65
C SER A 230 13.23 3.91 -11.01
N GLY A 231 12.19 4.73 -11.19
CA GLY A 231 11.98 5.51 -12.40
C GLY A 231 13.10 6.53 -12.61
N VAL A 232 13.48 7.27 -11.57
CA VAL A 232 14.59 8.23 -11.60
C VAL A 232 15.90 7.53 -11.91
N LEU A 233 16.21 6.42 -11.24
CA LEU A 233 17.44 5.65 -11.51
C LEU A 233 17.49 5.09 -12.95
N ALA A 234 16.35 4.70 -13.52
CA ALA A 234 16.29 4.27 -14.91
C ALA A 234 16.59 5.43 -15.88
N ALA A 235 16.05 6.62 -15.61
CA ALA A 235 16.36 7.83 -16.39
C ALA A 235 17.84 8.20 -16.29
N GLN A 236 18.42 8.18 -15.10
CA GLN A 236 19.85 8.44 -14.87
C GLN A 236 20.77 7.45 -15.60
N ASP A 237 20.42 6.15 -15.65
CA ASP A 237 21.21 5.16 -16.43
C ASP A 237 21.09 5.41 -17.94
N ILE A 238 19.92 5.86 -18.43
CA ILE A 238 19.74 6.23 -19.85
C ILE A 238 20.60 7.44 -20.21
N LEU A 239 20.78 8.39 -19.27
CA LEU A 239 21.62 9.58 -19.43
C LEU A 239 23.12 9.27 -19.19
N GLY A 240 23.47 8.06 -18.80
CA GLY A 240 24.85 7.65 -18.51
C GLY A 240 25.39 8.12 -17.14
N GLU A 241 24.51 8.56 -16.24
CA GLU A 241 24.89 9.09 -14.93
C GLU A 241 25.10 7.99 -13.87
N CYS A 242 24.49 6.82 -14.06
CA CYS A 242 24.63 5.70 -13.13
C CYS A 242 24.46 4.34 -13.83
N ALA A 243 24.65 3.25 -13.10
CA ALA A 243 24.31 1.90 -13.54
C ALA A 243 23.06 1.41 -12.82
N TYR A 244 21.91 1.37 -13.49
CA TYR A 244 20.59 1.04 -12.94
C TYR A 244 20.57 -0.22 -12.07
N GLU A 245 21.04 -1.33 -12.62
CA GLU A 245 21.06 -2.61 -11.90
C GLU A 245 21.88 -2.54 -10.60
N THR A 246 22.99 -1.81 -10.61
CA THR A 246 23.84 -1.61 -9.43
C THR A 246 23.13 -0.73 -8.39
N GLU A 247 22.53 0.37 -8.83
CA GLU A 247 21.87 1.30 -7.92
C GLU A 247 20.59 0.71 -7.30
N VAL A 248 19.79 -0.01 -8.05
CA VAL A 248 18.63 -0.75 -7.52
C VAL A 248 19.08 -1.77 -6.48
N ARG A 249 20.16 -2.53 -6.76
CA ARG A 249 20.70 -3.52 -5.81
C ARG A 249 21.26 -2.89 -4.56
N ARG A 250 21.82 -1.69 -4.66
CA ARG A 250 22.41 -0.97 -3.55
C ARG A 250 21.38 -0.24 -2.69
N ARG A 251 20.45 0.50 -3.32
CA ARG A 251 19.51 1.40 -2.63
C ARG A 251 18.18 0.74 -2.26
N LEU A 252 17.60 -0.09 -3.12
CA LEU A 252 16.23 -0.58 -2.97
C LEU A 252 16.15 -2.04 -2.53
N LEU A 253 16.98 -2.91 -3.10
CA LEU A 253 16.89 -4.34 -2.86
C LEU A 253 17.11 -4.77 -1.39
N PRO A 254 17.97 -4.13 -0.58
CA PRO A 254 18.13 -4.51 0.83
C PRO A 254 16.84 -4.34 1.64
N THR A 255 16.11 -3.23 1.44
CA THR A 255 14.82 -2.98 2.11
C THR A 255 13.72 -3.90 1.59
N VAL A 256 13.68 -4.17 0.28
CA VAL A 256 12.75 -5.16 -0.31
C VAL A 256 12.98 -6.55 0.29
N ARG A 257 14.22 -7.02 0.40
CA ARG A 257 14.55 -8.32 1.03
C ARG A 257 14.18 -8.35 2.51
N THR A 258 14.39 -7.25 3.22
CA THR A 258 13.92 -7.08 4.62
C THR A 258 12.42 -7.24 4.70
N SER A 259 11.66 -6.64 3.79
CA SER A 259 10.21 -6.75 3.76
C SER A 259 9.72 -8.17 3.43
N VAL A 260 10.45 -8.93 2.61
CA VAL A 260 10.18 -10.36 2.39
C VAL A 260 10.36 -11.15 3.70
N SER A 261 11.41 -10.87 4.47
CA SER A 261 11.64 -11.46 5.79
C SER A 261 10.51 -11.10 6.76
N ASN A 262 10.12 -9.85 6.81
CA ASN A 262 9.00 -9.37 7.62
C ASN A 262 7.69 -10.05 7.22
N ARG A 263 7.42 -10.23 5.93
CA ARG A 263 6.25 -10.97 5.43
C ARG A 263 6.28 -12.44 5.88
N TRP A 264 7.45 -13.06 5.85
CA TRP A 264 7.62 -14.43 6.33
C TRP A 264 7.32 -14.53 7.83
N LEU A 265 7.79 -13.59 8.65
CA LEU A 265 7.48 -13.48 10.07
C LEU A 265 5.98 -13.21 10.30
N MET A 266 5.41 -12.20 9.61
CA MET A 266 3.99 -11.82 9.70
C MET A 266 3.05 -12.99 9.40
N ASN A 267 3.41 -13.86 8.49
CA ASN A 267 2.60 -15.03 8.17
C ASN A 267 2.53 -16.08 9.31
N ARG A 268 3.35 -15.90 10.34
CA ARG A 268 3.47 -16.81 11.51
C ARG A 268 2.99 -16.19 12.81
N VAL A 269 2.74 -14.88 12.82
CA VAL A 269 2.18 -14.21 13.99
C VAL A 269 0.67 -14.33 14.03
N SER A 270 0.11 -14.30 15.24
CA SER A 270 -1.32 -14.29 15.53
C SER A 270 -1.71 -12.93 16.14
N ASN A 271 -2.99 -12.70 16.34
CA ASN A 271 -3.49 -11.53 17.05
C ASN A 271 -2.80 -11.33 18.41
N ARG A 272 -2.53 -12.43 19.15
CA ARG A 272 -1.77 -12.35 20.42
C ARG A 272 -0.36 -11.79 20.22
N SER A 273 0.31 -12.17 19.15
CA SER A 273 1.65 -11.66 18.82
C SER A 273 1.61 -10.20 18.40
N PHE A 274 0.59 -9.77 17.65
CA PHE A 274 0.38 -8.35 17.31
C PHE A 274 0.20 -7.50 18.56
N LYS A 275 -0.63 -7.97 19.51
CA LYS A 275 -0.81 -7.27 20.77
C LYS A 275 0.51 -7.08 21.53
N ARG A 276 1.36 -8.12 21.58
CA ARG A 276 2.69 -8.02 22.22
C ARG A 276 3.60 -7.04 21.51
N LEU A 277 3.59 -7.06 20.17
CA LEU A 277 4.39 -6.14 19.34
C LEU A 277 3.96 -4.69 19.54
N ALA A 278 2.67 -4.41 19.53
CA ALA A 278 2.13 -3.08 19.77
C ALA A 278 2.49 -2.56 21.18
N LYS A 279 2.37 -3.40 22.21
CA LYS A 279 2.82 -3.05 23.58
C LYS A 279 4.31 -2.76 23.65
N ALA A 280 5.15 -3.53 22.94
CA ALA A 280 6.58 -3.29 22.86
C ALA A 280 6.88 -1.96 22.16
N TRP A 281 6.14 -1.63 21.10
CA TRP A 281 6.25 -0.35 20.41
C TRP A 281 5.89 0.82 21.34
N MET A 282 4.73 0.75 22.02
CA MET A 282 4.34 1.82 22.96
C MET A 282 5.34 2.02 24.08
N LYS A 283 5.87 0.94 24.65
CA LYS A 283 6.91 1.01 25.68
C LYS A 283 8.22 1.65 25.16
N ASP A 284 8.64 1.34 23.91
CA ASP A 284 9.83 1.97 23.29
C ASP A 284 9.56 3.45 23.01
N GLN A 285 8.36 3.80 22.53
CA GLN A 285 7.92 5.18 22.31
C GLN A 285 7.94 6.00 23.61
N GLU A 286 7.40 5.47 24.70
CA GLU A 286 7.44 6.15 26.01
C GLU A 286 8.87 6.45 26.45
N LYS A 287 9.78 5.48 26.29
CA LYS A 287 11.19 5.63 26.66
C LYS A 287 11.92 6.65 25.80
N ARG A 288 11.64 6.70 24.50
CA ARG A 288 12.34 7.56 23.52
C ARG A 288 11.64 8.89 23.30
N GLN A 289 10.38 9.02 23.72
CA GLN A 289 9.49 10.11 23.32
C GLN A 289 9.38 10.21 21.79
N ASP A 290 9.45 9.07 21.11
CA ASP A 290 9.41 8.94 19.66
C ASP A 290 9.08 7.49 19.26
N GLY A 291 8.02 7.27 18.51
CA GLY A 291 7.63 5.95 18.03
C GLY A 291 8.27 5.53 16.70
N LEU A 292 8.83 6.49 15.94
CA LEU A 292 9.38 6.23 14.62
C LEU A 292 10.59 5.26 14.63
N PRO A 293 11.56 5.36 15.56
CA PRO A 293 12.70 4.44 15.59
C PRO A 293 12.34 2.97 15.71
N PHE A 294 11.19 2.65 16.33
CA PHE A 294 10.69 1.28 16.40
C PHE A 294 10.31 0.76 15.02
N ILE A 295 9.61 1.59 14.22
CA ILE A 295 9.22 1.24 12.84
C ILE A 295 10.47 1.18 11.95
N GLU A 296 11.37 2.15 12.03
CA GLU A 296 12.62 2.15 11.28
C GLU A 296 13.39 0.83 11.48
N LYS A 297 13.52 0.39 12.74
CA LYS A 297 14.17 -0.88 13.08
C LYS A 297 13.45 -2.09 12.44
N MET A 298 12.15 -2.04 12.22
CA MET A 298 11.42 -3.12 11.55
C MET A 298 11.68 -3.16 10.05
N PHE A 299 11.83 -2.02 9.40
CA PHE A 299 11.89 -1.94 7.94
C PHE A 299 13.31 -1.79 7.38
N ARG A 300 14.26 -1.32 8.17
CA ARG A 300 15.65 -1.19 7.71
C ARG A 300 16.37 -2.54 7.71
N PRO A 301 17.30 -2.75 6.76
CA PRO A 301 18.11 -3.96 6.70
C PRO A 301 18.91 -4.16 7.98
N ASP A 302 18.92 -5.38 8.51
CA ASP A 302 19.72 -5.79 9.65
C ASP A 302 20.18 -7.26 9.51
N PRO A 303 21.18 -7.71 10.30
CA PRO A 303 21.72 -9.06 10.21
C PRO A 303 20.71 -10.16 10.48
N PHE A 304 19.75 -9.94 11.38
CA PHE A 304 18.70 -10.93 11.69
C PHE A 304 17.78 -11.14 10.50
N ARG A 305 17.29 -10.05 9.88
CA ARG A 305 16.40 -10.15 8.70
C ARG A 305 17.13 -10.68 7.48
N TRP A 306 18.41 -10.35 7.33
CA TRP A 306 19.26 -10.94 6.31
C TRP A 306 19.35 -12.47 6.47
N LEU A 307 19.57 -12.94 7.71
CA LEU A 307 19.61 -14.37 8.02
C LEU A 307 18.25 -15.04 7.72
N VAL A 308 17.15 -14.44 8.19
CA VAL A 308 15.79 -14.93 7.93
C VAL A 308 15.51 -15.00 6.43
N TYR A 309 15.92 -13.99 5.67
CA TYR A 309 15.76 -14.00 4.21
C TYR A 309 16.47 -15.19 3.57
N ASN A 310 17.76 -15.37 3.89
CA ASN A 310 18.59 -16.38 3.22
C ASN A 310 18.24 -17.81 3.62
N LEU A 311 17.86 -18.04 4.88
CA LEU A 311 17.54 -19.40 5.36
C LEU A 311 16.09 -19.81 5.09
N PHE A 312 15.15 -18.86 5.11
CA PHE A 312 13.72 -19.20 5.14
C PHE A 312 12.87 -18.41 4.16
N ALA A 313 12.96 -17.07 4.17
CA ALA A 313 11.93 -16.23 3.55
C ALA A 313 11.95 -16.32 2.01
N ARG A 314 13.10 -16.38 1.38
CA ARG A 314 13.22 -16.48 -0.08
C ARG A 314 12.55 -17.73 -0.64
N TRP A 315 12.46 -18.81 0.14
CA TRP A 315 11.90 -20.10 -0.31
C TRP A 315 10.37 -20.15 -0.31
N VAL A 316 9.71 -19.13 0.29
CA VAL A 316 8.24 -19.03 0.19
C VAL A 316 7.80 -18.39 -1.13
N LEU A 317 8.72 -17.74 -1.84
CA LEU A 317 8.44 -17.16 -3.15
C LEU A 317 8.56 -18.26 -4.21
N LYS A 318 7.58 -18.34 -5.10
CA LYS A 318 7.60 -19.29 -6.21
C LYS A 318 8.29 -18.68 -7.42
N ARG A 319 9.18 -19.43 -8.01
CA ARG A 319 9.79 -19.07 -9.31
C ARG A 319 8.70 -19.07 -10.39
N VAL A 320 8.71 -18.03 -11.19
CA VAL A 320 7.87 -17.88 -12.39
C VAL A 320 8.77 -17.39 -13.52
N ASP A 321 8.81 -18.13 -14.61
CA ASP A 321 9.43 -17.69 -15.87
C ASP A 321 8.35 -16.92 -16.64
N THR A 322 8.66 -15.70 -17.06
CA THR A 322 7.72 -14.82 -17.76
C THR A 322 7.93 -14.84 -19.26
N ASP A 323 6.90 -14.52 -20.04
CA ASP A 323 6.95 -14.54 -21.51
C ASP A 323 7.99 -13.57 -22.07
N ASP A 324 8.32 -12.49 -21.35
CA ASP A 324 9.34 -11.49 -21.70
C ASP A 324 10.78 -11.90 -21.28
N GLY A 325 10.98 -13.18 -20.94
CA GLY A 325 12.28 -13.79 -20.65
C GLY A 325 12.85 -13.47 -19.27
N ARG A 326 12.05 -12.88 -18.36
CA ARG A 326 12.47 -12.66 -16.98
C ARG A 326 12.22 -13.86 -16.09
N VAL A 327 13.08 -14.01 -15.10
CA VAL A 327 12.83 -14.91 -13.96
C VAL A 327 12.44 -14.04 -12.77
N ILE A 328 11.22 -14.21 -12.30
CA ILE A 328 10.69 -13.54 -11.11
C ILE A 328 10.38 -14.56 -10.01
N HIS A 329 10.34 -14.10 -8.77
CA HIS A 329 9.93 -14.90 -7.63
C HIS A 329 8.69 -14.25 -7.01
N ARG A 330 7.52 -14.85 -7.21
CA ARG A 330 6.24 -14.31 -6.79
C ARG A 330 5.82 -14.85 -5.44
N LEU A 331 5.28 -13.97 -4.59
CA LEU A 331 4.58 -14.37 -3.38
C LEU A 331 3.29 -15.11 -3.80
N PRO A 332 3.16 -16.42 -3.52
CA PRO A 332 1.99 -17.16 -3.95
C PRO A 332 0.76 -16.67 -3.20
N TYR A 333 -0.37 -16.60 -3.93
CA TYR A 333 -1.66 -16.48 -3.31
C TYR A 333 -1.86 -17.65 -2.33
N ARG A 334 -2.03 -17.35 -1.07
CA ARG A 334 -2.43 -18.34 -0.07
C ARG A 334 -3.96 -18.35 0.03
N GLY A 335 -4.58 -19.04 -0.91
CA GLY A 335 -6.00 -19.43 -0.82
C GLY A 335 -6.28 -20.19 0.47
N ALA A 336 -7.52 -20.30 0.81
CA ALA A 336 -8.08 -20.88 2.02
C ALA A 336 -7.13 -21.80 2.82
N LEU A 337 -6.54 -21.30 3.89
CA LEU A 337 -6.23 -22.14 5.03
C LEU A 337 -7.56 -22.70 5.52
N LYS A 338 -7.59 -23.99 5.88
CA LYS A 338 -8.73 -24.81 6.35
C LYS A 338 -10.05 -24.07 6.53
N ARG A 339 -11.17 -24.70 6.20
CA ARG A 339 -12.54 -24.24 6.49
C ARG A 339 -12.66 -23.78 7.95
N ASP A 340 -12.26 -22.54 8.22
CA ASP A 340 -12.73 -21.90 9.43
C ASP A 340 -14.19 -21.54 9.15
N GLU A 341 -15.08 -22.16 9.89
CA GLU A 341 -16.50 -21.82 9.96
C GLU A 341 -16.67 -20.46 10.63
N TRP A 342 -16.12 -19.44 10.00
CA TRP A 342 -16.26 -18.11 10.51
C TRP A 342 -17.50 -17.47 9.91
N ASN A 343 -18.56 -17.41 10.68
CA ASN A 343 -19.76 -16.68 10.32
C ASN A 343 -19.52 -15.17 10.46
N PRO A 344 -20.05 -14.33 9.53
CA PRO A 344 -20.00 -12.89 9.70
C PRO A 344 -20.77 -12.47 10.96
N SER A 345 -20.33 -11.38 11.59
CA SER A 345 -21.09 -10.76 12.68
C SER A 345 -22.44 -10.23 12.17
N GLU A 346 -23.42 -10.10 13.06
CA GLU A 346 -24.73 -9.56 12.70
C GLU A 346 -24.60 -8.12 12.20
N GLU A 347 -23.71 -7.34 12.80
CA GLU A 347 -23.40 -5.96 12.39
C GLU A 347 -22.80 -5.92 10.98
N ALA A 348 -21.89 -6.83 10.65
CA ALA A 348 -21.30 -6.91 9.30
C ALA A 348 -22.34 -7.32 8.25
N VAL A 349 -23.29 -8.19 8.60
CA VAL A 349 -24.43 -8.53 7.72
C VAL A 349 -25.28 -7.28 7.50
N ALA A 350 -25.61 -6.52 8.54
CA ALA A 350 -26.40 -5.29 8.43
C ALA A 350 -25.70 -4.23 7.56
N VAL A 351 -24.37 -4.08 7.69
CA VAL A 351 -23.57 -3.19 6.79
C VAL A 351 -23.70 -3.63 5.34
N GLY A 352 -23.58 -4.93 5.07
CA GLY A 352 -23.70 -5.49 3.73
C GLY A 352 -25.08 -5.26 3.10
N GLU A 353 -26.15 -5.42 3.87
CA GLU A 353 -27.53 -5.19 3.39
C GLU A 353 -27.79 -3.71 3.12
N ARG A 354 -27.32 -2.79 3.98
CA ARG A 354 -27.40 -1.34 3.72
C ARG A 354 -26.73 -0.97 2.39
N TRP A 355 -25.56 -1.53 2.11
CA TRP A 355 -24.87 -1.32 0.84
C TRP A 355 -25.64 -1.82 -0.36
N LYS A 356 -26.23 -3.03 -0.30
CA LYS A 356 -27.05 -3.59 -1.38
C LYS A 356 -28.27 -2.73 -1.67
N GLN A 357 -28.94 -2.23 -0.63
CA GLN A 357 -30.09 -1.33 -0.76
C GLN A 357 -29.72 0.00 -1.43
N GLN A 358 -28.60 0.60 -1.04
CA GLN A 358 -28.11 1.83 -1.67
C GLN A 358 -27.78 1.64 -3.16
N ARG A 359 -27.19 0.51 -3.52
CA ARG A 359 -26.91 0.18 -4.93
C ARG A 359 -28.19 0.03 -5.74
N ARG A 360 -29.22 -0.64 -5.21
CA ARG A 360 -30.52 -0.82 -5.89
C ARG A 360 -31.22 0.51 -6.12
N ARG A 361 -31.21 1.42 -5.15
CA ARG A 361 -31.77 2.77 -5.30
C ARG A 361 -31.08 3.58 -6.40
N LYS A 362 -29.74 3.53 -6.46
CA LYS A 362 -28.96 4.22 -7.52
C LYS A 362 -29.19 3.62 -8.92
N SER A 363 -29.39 2.31 -9.03
CA SER A 363 -29.68 1.68 -10.32
C SER A 363 -31.15 1.87 -10.77
N GLY A 364 -32.09 2.04 -9.83
CA GLY A 364 -33.48 2.36 -10.13
C GLY A 364 -33.68 3.80 -10.60
N SER A 365 -33.01 4.77 -9.98
CA SER A 365 -33.11 6.18 -10.40
C SER A 365 -32.44 6.45 -11.77
N ALA A 366 -31.44 5.68 -12.15
CA ALA A 366 -30.82 5.80 -13.48
C ALA A 366 -31.67 5.20 -14.62
N ALA A 367 -32.64 4.33 -14.29
CA ALA A 367 -33.55 3.76 -15.26
C ALA A 367 -34.86 4.60 -15.43
N GLU A 368 -35.08 5.59 -14.57
CA GLU A 368 -36.20 6.53 -14.66
C GLU A 368 -35.80 7.86 -15.36
N GLU A 369 -34.52 8.07 -15.64
CA GLU A 369 -33.97 9.26 -16.33
C GLU A 369 -33.61 8.97 -17.83
N GLU A 370 -33.77 7.75 -18.33
CA GLU A 370 -33.70 7.36 -19.75
C GLU A 370 -35.12 7.19 -20.35
#